data_c0f032d33a6548904d204bc492f56890
#
_entry.id   c0f032d33a6548904d204bc492f56890
#
_cell.length_a   1.000
_cell.length_b   1.000
_cell.length_c   1.000
_cell.angle_alpha   90.00
_cell.angle_beta   90.00
_cell.angle_gamma   90.00
#
_symmetry.space_group_name_H-M   'P 1'
#
loop_
_entity.id
_entity.type
_entity.pdbx_description
1 polymer ?
#
loop_
_entity_poly.entity_id
_entity_poly.type
_entity_poly.pdbx_seq_one_letter_code
_entity_poly.pdbx_strand_id
1 'polypeptide(L)'
;MAQALAINSDYRRTLLEGLELFRGVSPEDVADMLTRCGRRDLATGEVLLSPGVHNDFVYIVLSGSLSVHVGSPEYPEVATMETGACVGEMSIIEDRDPSAWVVGLEDSHLLEIHQSILWEMVNASHDLAKNLLVVLSERVRSHNRVIADSYGELRKAEQSAVTDALTGLGNRHTMESAFPAEIERCVRDGRSLSLIMLDLDNFKRLNDATGHINGDRVLASVASILLRQFRPSDILVRFGGDEFAVLLPSVSGGQAMVIAERVREAVASYDLSGEDDEPLSVSVSIGVAELGEGQSLSDLLHAADEAMYRAKRSGRNAVSN
;
A
#
# COMPACT_ATOMS: atom_id res chain seq x y z
N MET A 1 19.27 7.68 -42.19
CA MET A 1 19.56 8.84 -41.34
C MET A 1 20.86 9.56 -41.74
N ALA A 2 21.99 8.90 -41.99
CA ALA A 2 23.21 9.56 -42.50
C ALA A 2 22.99 10.41 -43.78
N GLN A 3 22.13 9.96 -44.72
CA GLN A 3 21.73 10.73 -45.89
C GLN A 3 20.74 11.88 -45.58
N ALA A 4 19.87 11.74 -44.52
CA ALA A 4 18.97 12.78 -44.06
C ALA A 4 19.71 13.88 -43.27
N LEU A 5 20.80 13.57 -42.61
CA LEU A 5 21.66 14.51 -41.89
C LEU A 5 22.47 15.42 -42.87
N ALA A 6 22.49 15.11 -44.17
CA ALA A 6 23.08 15.94 -45.20
C ALA A 6 22.17 17.08 -45.68
N ILE A 7 20.91 17.12 -45.25
CA ILE A 7 19.88 18.08 -45.72
C ILE A 7 19.58 19.12 -44.63
N ASN A 8 19.89 20.37 -44.88
CA ASN A 8 19.49 21.63 -44.21
C ASN A 8 19.60 21.70 -42.66
N SER A 9 20.28 22.70 -42.14
CA SER A 9 20.50 22.96 -40.70
C SER A 9 19.22 22.99 -39.86
N ASP A 10 18.13 23.53 -40.42
CA ASP A 10 16.83 23.66 -39.74
C ASP A 10 16.15 22.29 -39.53
N TYR A 11 16.26 21.35 -40.48
CA TYR A 11 15.71 20.01 -40.32
C TYR A 11 16.49 19.20 -39.29
N ARG A 12 17.82 19.33 -39.24
CA ARG A 12 18.65 18.71 -38.20
C ARG A 12 18.26 19.20 -36.82
N ARG A 13 18.04 20.52 -36.69
CA ARG A 13 17.63 21.14 -35.43
C ARG A 13 16.29 20.60 -34.95
N THR A 14 15.29 20.57 -35.82
CA THR A 14 13.94 20.06 -35.49
C THR A 14 14.00 18.55 -35.08
N LEU A 15 14.82 17.76 -35.74
CA LEU A 15 14.99 16.35 -35.39
C LEU A 15 15.63 16.19 -34.01
N LEU A 16 16.67 16.96 -33.69
CA LEU A 16 17.39 16.90 -32.42
C LEU A 16 16.56 17.46 -31.26
N GLU A 17 15.75 18.49 -31.50
CA GLU A 17 14.88 19.09 -30.48
C GLU A 17 13.83 18.10 -29.95
N GLY A 18 13.44 17.09 -30.74
CA GLY A 18 12.55 16.00 -30.33
C GLY A 18 13.19 14.93 -29.44
N LEU A 19 14.51 14.92 -29.34
CA LEU A 19 15.27 13.92 -28.57
C LEU A 19 15.67 14.53 -27.23
N GLU A 20 15.28 13.89 -26.11
CA GLU A 20 15.50 14.41 -24.75
C GLU A 20 16.95 14.84 -24.49
N LEU A 21 17.90 14.02 -24.92
CA LEU A 21 19.33 14.25 -24.71
C LEU A 21 19.86 15.43 -25.52
N PHE A 22 19.24 15.77 -26.63
CA PHE A 22 19.73 16.81 -27.57
C PHE A 22 18.92 18.12 -27.49
N ARG A 23 18.00 18.26 -26.55
CA ARG A 23 17.17 19.44 -26.42
C ARG A 23 18.00 20.70 -26.18
N GLY A 24 17.93 21.68 -27.08
CA GLY A 24 18.70 22.92 -27.01
C GLY A 24 20.19 22.80 -27.37
N VAL A 25 20.67 21.61 -27.74
CA VAL A 25 22.04 21.41 -28.17
C VAL A 25 22.22 22.01 -29.57
N SER A 26 23.31 22.77 -29.77
CA SER A 26 23.65 23.26 -31.11
C SER A 26 24.00 22.10 -32.03
N PRO A 27 23.34 21.98 -33.20
CA PRO A 27 23.67 20.94 -34.17
C PRO A 27 25.15 20.97 -34.61
N GLU A 28 25.78 22.14 -34.60
CA GLU A 28 27.18 22.30 -34.98
C GLU A 28 28.15 21.64 -34.03
N ASP A 29 27.81 21.61 -32.72
CA ASP A 29 28.65 21.04 -31.67
C ASP A 29 28.70 19.50 -31.74
N VAL A 30 27.68 18.85 -32.29
CA VAL A 30 27.53 17.39 -32.29
C VAL A 30 27.45 16.74 -33.68
N ALA A 31 27.42 17.54 -34.78
CA ALA A 31 27.17 17.05 -36.15
C ALA A 31 28.14 15.97 -36.57
N ASP A 32 29.42 16.17 -36.33
CA ASP A 32 30.48 15.25 -36.72
C ASP A 32 30.41 13.93 -35.94
N MET A 33 30.10 14.01 -34.65
CA MET A 33 29.91 12.89 -33.74
C MET A 33 28.68 12.06 -34.09
N LEU A 34 27.58 12.72 -34.48
CA LEU A 34 26.36 12.04 -34.94
C LEU A 34 26.56 11.19 -36.20
N THR A 35 27.47 11.58 -37.06
CA THR A 35 27.82 10.75 -38.27
C THR A 35 28.49 9.42 -37.93
N ARG A 36 29.07 9.32 -36.72
CA ARG A 36 29.74 8.13 -36.18
C ARG A 36 28.82 7.24 -35.37
N CYS A 37 27.57 7.68 -35.08
CA CYS A 37 26.56 6.91 -34.36
C CYS A 37 25.95 5.84 -35.28
N GLY A 38 25.63 4.68 -34.66
CA GLY A 38 24.96 3.58 -35.32
C GLY A 38 23.44 3.75 -35.37
N ARG A 39 22.79 2.79 -36.04
CA ARG A 39 21.35 2.59 -36.00
C ARG A 39 21.09 1.13 -35.61
N ARG A 40 20.17 0.93 -34.68
CA ARG A 40 19.65 -0.37 -34.25
C ARG A 40 18.16 -0.46 -34.57
N ASP A 41 17.79 -1.49 -35.32
CA ASP A 41 16.42 -1.90 -35.49
C ASP A 41 16.12 -2.97 -34.44
N LEU A 42 15.06 -2.83 -33.68
CA LEU A 42 14.66 -3.72 -32.59
C LEU A 42 13.25 -4.23 -32.85
N ALA A 43 13.07 -5.54 -32.86
CA ALA A 43 11.77 -6.15 -33.05
C ALA A 43 10.96 -6.13 -31.75
N THR A 44 9.63 -6.20 -31.87
CA THR A 44 8.73 -6.42 -30.73
C THR A 44 9.12 -7.66 -29.94
N GLY A 45 9.29 -7.54 -28.62
CA GLY A 45 9.71 -8.61 -27.72
C GLY A 45 11.21 -8.89 -27.70
N GLU A 46 12.01 -8.24 -28.55
CA GLU A 46 13.47 -8.38 -28.53
C GLU A 46 14.06 -7.65 -27.32
N VAL A 47 14.99 -8.30 -26.61
CA VAL A 47 15.71 -7.73 -25.47
C VAL A 47 16.85 -6.86 -25.97
N LEU A 48 16.83 -5.58 -25.61
CA LEU A 48 17.90 -4.62 -25.92
C LEU A 48 18.99 -4.61 -24.84
N LEU A 49 18.57 -4.54 -23.57
CA LEU A 49 19.46 -4.52 -22.40
C LEU A 49 18.99 -5.54 -21.36
N SER A 50 19.95 -6.17 -20.68
CA SER A 50 19.65 -7.10 -19.59
C SER A 50 20.66 -6.96 -18.44
N PRO A 51 20.23 -7.12 -17.18
CA PRO A 51 21.15 -7.15 -16.05
C PRO A 51 22.22 -8.24 -16.19
N GLY A 52 23.46 -7.91 -15.82
CA GLY A 52 24.60 -8.83 -15.88
C GLY A 52 25.22 -8.99 -17.27
N VAL A 53 24.76 -8.23 -18.27
CA VAL A 53 25.38 -8.17 -19.62
C VAL A 53 25.90 -6.76 -19.83
N HIS A 54 27.20 -6.65 -20.04
CA HIS A 54 27.87 -5.37 -20.24
C HIS A 54 27.29 -4.59 -21.42
N ASN A 55 27.17 -3.28 -21.26
CA ASN A 55 26.59 -2.36 -22.24
C ASN A 55 27.53 -1.18 -22.49
N ASP A 56 27.94 -0.99 -23.76
CA ASP A 56 28.78 0.13 -24.18
C ASP A 56 28.02 1.25 -24.89
N PHE A 57 26.70 1.17 -24.97
CA PHE A 57 25.90 2.07 -25.80
C PHE A 57 24.79 2.76 -25.03
N VAL A 58 24.53 4.00 -25.39
CA VAL A 58 23.27 4.70 -25.11
C VAL A 58 22.40 4.61 -26.36
N TYR A 59 21.13 4.25 -26.17
CA TYR A 59 20.15 4.15 -27.25
C TYR A 59 19.09 5.26 -27.10
N ILE A 60 18.77 5.91 -28.21
CA ILE A 60 17.67 6.91 -28.23
C ILE A 60 16.60 6.39 -29.18
N VAL A 61 15.36 6.37 -28.71
CA VAL A 61 14.21 5.93 -29.50
C VAL A 61 13.88 6.97 -30.57
N LEU A 62 14.07 6.61 -31.85
CA LEU A 62 13.72 7.46 -32.99
C LEU A 62 12.29 7.23 -33.44
N SER A 63 11.79 6.01 -33.32
CA SER A 63 10.37 5.64 -33.50
C SER A 63 10.12 4.32 -32.80
N GLY A 64 8.86 4.06 -32.44
CA GLY A 64 8.48 2.91 -31.64
C GLY A 64 8.53 3.21 -30.15
N SER A 65 8.49 2.15 -29.33
CA SER A 65 8.52 2.25 -27.88
C SER A 65 9.20 1.04 -27.24
N LEU A 66 9.77 1.24 -26.03
CA LEU A 66 10.44 0.19 -25.26
C LEU A 66 9.80 0.09 -23.88
N SER A 67 9.74 -1.11 -23.31
CA SER A 67 9.34 -1.36 -21.94
C SER A 67 10.56 -1.63 -21.05
N VAL A 68 10.50 -1.16 -19.80
CA VAL A 68 11.55 -1.36 -18.78
C VAL A 68 11.00 -2.26 -17.69
N HIS A 69 11.71 -3.34 -17.35
CA HIS A 69 11.30 -4.31 -16.33
C HIS A 69 12.42 -4.52 -15.32
N VAL A 70 12.04 -4.63 -14.04
CA VAL A 70 12.98 -4.91 -12.94
C VAL A 70 12.81 -6.36 -12.48
N GLY A 71 13.93 -7.06 -12.31
CA GLY A 71 13.96 -8.46 -11.89
C GLY A 71 13.82 -9.45 -13.05
N SER A 72 12.74 -9.47 -13.81
CA SER A 72 12.50 -10.34 -14.96
C SER A 72 11.76 -9.59 -16.07
N PRO A 73 12.01 -9.90 -17.35
CA PRO A 73 11.25 -9.33 -18.47
C PRO A 73 9.77 -9.78 -18.49
N GLU A 74 9.42 -10.82 -17.72
CA GLU A 74 8.04 -11.30 -17.56
C GLU A 74 7.25 -10.51 -16.50
N TYR A 75 7.93 -9.72 -15.66
CA TYR A 75 7.27 -8.89 -14.66
C TYR A 75 6.60 -7.66 -15.31
N PRO A 76 5.61 -7.05 -14.66
CA PRO A 76 5.02 -5.81 -15.16
C PRO A 76 6.08 -4.75 -15.44
N GLU A 77 5.88 -4.00 -16.50
CA GLU A 77 6.76 -2.87 -16.84
C GLU A 77 6.69 -1.79 -15.74
N VAL A 78 7.85 -1.24 -15.42
CA VAL A 78 7.96 -0.13 -14.46
C VAL A 78 8.02 1.22 -15.16
N ALA A 79 8.32 1.22 -16.46
CA ALA A 79 8.32 2.42 -17.29
C ALA A 79 8.22 2.04 -18.79
N THR A 80 7.63 2.93 -19.56
CA THR A 80 7.64 2.89 -21.03
C THR A 80 8.52 4.02 -21.56
N MET A 81 9.37 3.73 -22.55
CA MET A 81 10.25 4.68 -23.22
C MET A 81 9.71 4.95 -24.61
N GLU A 82 9.19 6.11 -24.81
CA GLU A 82 8.62 6.56 -26.08
C GLU A 82 9.67 7.24 -26.97
N THR A 83 9.25 7.63 -28.18
CA THR A 83 10.10 8.38 -29.13
C THR A 83 10.71 9.61 -28.45
N GLY A 84 12.01 9.78 -28.58
CA GLY A 84 12.81 10.84 -27.98
C GLY A 84 13.52 10.43 -26.68
N ALA A 85 13.03 9.42 -25.99
CA ALA A 85 13.64 8.93 -24.76
C ALA A 85 14.97 8.21 -25.00
N CYS A 86 15.86 8.21 -24.00
CA CYS A 86 17.12 7.46 -24.04
C CYS A 86 17.14 6.35 -23.00
N VAL A 87 17.87 5.27 -23.28
CA VAL A 87 18.11 4.14 -22.38
C VAL A 87 19.57 3.68 -22.46
N GLY A 88 20.05 3.07 -21.38
CA GLY A 88 21.44 2.59 -21.27
C GLY A 88 22.43 3.65 -20.76
N GLU A 89 21.97 4.88 -20.52
CA GLU A 89 22.78 5.98 -20.01
C GLU A 89 23.34 5.71 -18.60
N MET A 90 22.53 5.06 -17.74
CA MET A 90 22.94 4.77 -16.37
C MET A 90 24.13 3.83 -16.31
N SER A 91 24.11 2.76 -17.13
CA SER A 91 25.21 1.80 -17.19
C SER A 91 26.51 2.44 -17.66
N ILE A 92 26.43 3.37 -18.60
CA ILE A 92 27.60 4.11 -19.12
C ILE A 92 28.18 5.08 -18.09
N ILE A 93 27.31 5.78 -17.35
CA ILE A 93 27.74 6.78 -16.36
C ILE A 93 28.33 6.12 -15.13
N GLU A 94 27.75 5.00 -14.70
CA GLU A 94 28.19 4.29 -13.50
C GLU A 94 29.32 3.28 -13.77
N ASP A 95 29.64 3.02 -15.04
CA ASP A 95 30.55 1.94 -15.51
C ASP A 95 30.13 0.58 -14.90
N ARG A 96 28.84 0.25 -15.06
CA ARG A 96 28.20 -0.96 -14.51
C ARG A 96 27.26 -1.58 -15.52
N ASP A 97 26.92 -2.85 -15.29
CA ASP A 97 25.90 -3.54 -16.08
C ASP A 97 24.52 -2.85 -15.90
N PRO A 98 23.64 -2.94 -16.91
CA PRO A 98 22.27 -2.43 -16.80
C PRO A 98 21.55 -2.95 -15.55
N SER A 99 20.79 -2.11 -14.88
CA SER A 99 20.04 -2.44 -13.67
C SER A 99 18.65 -3.04 -13.96
N ALA A 100 18.20 -2.96 -15.21
CA ALA A 100 16.87 -3.38 -15.63
C ALA A 100 16.90 -4.00 -17.03
N TRP A 101 15.88 -4.80 -17.33
CA TRP A 101 15.61 -5.30 -18.67
C TRP A 101 14.96 -4.18 -19.48
N VAL A 102 15.41 -4.01 -20.74
CA VAL A 102 14.79 -3.13 -21.73
C VAL A 102 14.40 -3.97 -22.93
N VAL A 103 13.12 -3.96 -23.27
CA VAL A 103 12.53 -4.84 -24.30
C VAL A 103 11.75 -3.99 -25.30
N GLY A 104 11.79 -4.35 -26.56
CA GLY A 104 10.95 -3.72 -27.59
C GLY A 104 9.46 -3.96 -27.31
N LEU A 105 8.68 -2.90 -27.03
CA LEU A 105 7.24 -2.98 -26.88
C LEU A 105 6.54 -3.08 -28.24
N GLU A 106 7.14 -2.44 -29.22
CA GLU A 106 6.78 -2.52 -30.64
C GLU A 106 8.04 -2.44 -31.51
N ASP A 107 7.93 -2.69 -32.82
CA ASP A 107 9.05 -2.57 -33.74
C ASP A 107 9.61 -1.16 -33.70
N SER A 108 10.85 -1.02 -33.30
CA SER A 108 11.44 0.26 -32.94
C SER A 108 12.74 0.52 -33.72
N HIS A 109 12.99 1.79 -34.00
CA HIS A 109 14.25 2.25 -34.57
C HIS A 109 14.98 3.11 -33.54
N LEU A 110 16.23 2.78 -33.28
CA LEU A 110 17.05 3.39 -32.26
C LEU A 110 18.29 4.07 -32.87
N LEU A 111 18.68 5.22 -32.34
CA LEU A 111 20.02 5.79 -32.53
C LEU A 111 20.94 5.13 -31.48
N GLU A 112 22.01 4.53 -31.93
CA GLU A 112 23.00 3.84 -31.10
C GLU A 112 24.25 4.72 -30.97
N ILE A 113 24.57 5.14 -29.74
CA ILE A 113 25.68 6.04 -29.42
C ILE A 113 26.65 5.28 -28.51
N HIS A 114 27.84 4.98 -29.05
CA HIS A 114 28.90 4.34 -28.26
C HIS A 114 29.37 5.29 -27.13
N GLN A 115 29.73 4.73 -25.98
CA GLN A 115 30.13 5.49 -24.78
C GLN A 115 31.23 6.54 -25.09
N SER A 116 32.25 6.21 -25.90
CA SER A 116 33.30 7.15 -26.26
C SER A 116 32.76 8.38 -27.00
N ILE A 117 31.79 8.18 -27.89
CA ILE A 117 31.15 9.27 -28.63
C ILE A 117 30.27 10.11 -27.72
N LEU A 118 29.53 9.46 -26.80
CA LEU A 118 28.73 10.18 -25.78
C LEU A 118 29.59 11.13 -24.95
N TRP A 119 30.76 10.64 -24.48
CA TRP A 119 31.66 11.49 -23.67
C TRP A 119 32.33 12.59 -24.49
N GLU A 120 32.60 12.37 -25.78
CA GLU A 120 33.03 13.44 -26.67
C GLU A 120 31.94 14.52 -26.80
N MET A 121 30.66 14.14 -26.98
CA MET A 121 29.52 15.04 -27.08
C MET A 121 29.30 15.83 -25.76
N VAL A 122 29.40 15.16 -24.61
CA VAL A 122 29.28 15.79 -23.29
C VAL A 122 30.38 16.84 -23.08
N ASN A 123 31.60 16.58 -23.55
CA ASN A 123 32.70 17.54 -23.46
C ASN A 123 32.55 18.71 -24.45
N ALA A 124 31.90 18.50 -25.57
CA ALA A 124 31.71 19.51 -26.61
C ALA A 124 30.50 20.42 -26.33
N SER A 125 29.49 19.91 -25.64
CA SER A 125 28.23 20.64 -25.40
C SER A 125 27.82 20.65 -23.93
N HIS A 126 27.77 21.81 -23.32
CA HIS A 126 27.28 22.01 -21.97
C HIS A 126 25.78 21.66 -21.84
N ASP A 127 24.98 21.96 -22.85
CA ASP A 127 23.56 21.66 -22.86
C ASP A 127 23.31 20.15 -22.89
N LEU A 128 24.12 19.38 -23.61
CA LEU A 128 24.03 17.91 -23.60
C LEU A 128 24.36 17.34 -22.22
N ALA A 129 25.43 17.83 -21.57
CA ALA A 129 25.77 17.45 -20.21
C ALA A 129 24.63 17.75 -19.22
N LYS A 130 24.01 18.94 -19.34
CA LYS A 130 22.85 19.33 -18.54
C LYS A 130 21.65 18.44 -18.80
N ASN A 131 21.33 18.13 -20.06
CA ASN A 131 20.22 17.25 -20.41
C ASN A 131 20.40 15.84 -19.84
N LEU A 132 21.62 15.31 -19.85
CA LEU A 132 21.95 14.03 -19.22
C LEU A 132 21.63 14.04 -17.73
N LEU A 133 21.97 15.12 -17.01
CA LEU A 133 21.61 15.29 -15.60
C LEU A 133 20.08 15.41 -15.39
N VAL A 134 19.37 16.06 -16.32
CA VAL A 134 17.89 16.15 -16.26
C VAL A 134 17.28 14.77 -16.42
N VAL A 135 17.71 13.99 -17.42
CA VAL A 135 17.24 12.61 -17.64
C VAL A 135 17.46 11.77 -16.39
N LEU A 136 18.65 11.81 -15.77
CA LEU A 136 18.93 11.07 -14.54
C LEU A 136 18.05 11.53 -13.37
N SER A 137 17.84 12.84 -13.21
CA SER A 137 16.94 13.40 -12.19
C SER A 137 15.51 12.90 -12.36
N GLU A 138 15.02 12.81 -13.58
CA GLU A 138 13.68 12.31 -13.89
C GLU A 138 13.56 10.82 -13.58
N ARG A 139 14.58 10.02 -13.87
CA ARG A 139 14.66 8.61 -13.47
C ARG A 139 14.52 8.43 -11.95
N VAL A 140 15.33 9.17 -11.19
CA VAL A 140 15.28 9.14 -9.72
C VAL A 140 13.89 9.52 -9.21
N ARG A 141 13.27 10.56 -9.76
CA ARG A 141 11.92 10.98 -9.37
C ARG A 141 10.85 9.93 -9.70
N SER A 142 10.96 9.29 -10.87
CA SER A 142 10.06 8.22 -11.28
C SER A 142 10.19 7.01 -10.35
N HIS A 143 11.41 6.55 -10.06
CA HIS A 143 11.65 5.47 -9.09
C HIS A 143 11.09 5.79 -7.70
N ASN A 144 11.28 7.02 -7.20
CA ASN A 144 10.75 7.42 -5.90
C ASN A 144 9.20 7.39 -5.86
N ARG A 145 8.52 7.70 -6.96
CA ARG A 145 7.04 7.57 -7.05
C ARG A 145 6.61 6.10 -6.97
N VAL A 146 7.21 5.23 -7.77
CA VAL A 146 6.89 3.79 -7.76
C VAL A 146 7.09 3.18 -6.37
N ILE A 147 8.19 3.54 -5.70
CA ILE A 147 8.46 3.12 -4.32
C ILE A 147 7.37 3.64 -3.36
N ALA A 148 7.03 4.93 -3.44
CA ALA A 148 6.01 5.52 -2.57
C ALA A 148 4.63 4.88 -2.76
N ASP A 149 4.24 4.61 -4.01
CA ASP A 149 2.97 3.96 -4.35
C ASP A 149 2.95 2.50 -3.83
N SER A 150 4.04 1.74 -4.03
CA SER A 150 4.16 0.37 -3.52
C SER A 150 4.10 0.30 -1.99
N TYR A 151 4.78 1.23 -1.28
CA TYR A 151 4.66 1.35 0.18
C TYR A 151 3.23 1.72 0.62
N GLY A 152 2.56 2.58 -0.14
CA GLY A 152 1.17 2.95 0.12
C GLY A 152 0.22 1.76 0.00
N GLU A 153 0.37 0.94 -1.03
CA GLU A 153 -0.42 -0.27 -1.23
C GLU A 153 -0.13 -1.33 -0.17
N LEU A 154 1.14 -1.56 0.17
CA LEU A 154 1.53 -2.49 1.23
C LEU A 154 0.93 -2.08 2.58
N ARG A 155 1.02 -0.81 2.96
CA ARG A 155 0.38 -0.31 4.19
C ARG A 155 -1.12 -0.47 4.20
N LYS A 156 -1.81 -0.22 3.08
CA LYS A 156 -3.26 -0.45 2.96
C LYS A 156 -3.58 -1.94 3.11
N ALA A 157 -2.81 -2.82 2.46
CA ALA A 157 -2.99 -4.26 2.58
C ALA A 157 -2.77 -4.73 4.03
N GLU A 158 -1.71 -4.28 4.71
CA GLU A 158 -1.45 -4.57 6.12
C GLU A 158 -2.57 -4.05 7.02
N GLN A 159 -3.02 -2.81 6.84
CA GLN A 159 -4.13 -2.25 7.61
C GLN A 159 -5.43 -3.04 7.39
N SER A 160 -5.74 -3.39 6.14
CA SER A 160 -6.92 -4.20 5.81
C SER A 160 -6.82 -5.63 6.36
N ALA A 161 -5.60 -6.15 6.54
CA ALA A 161 -5.38 -7.46 7.13
C ALA A 161 -5.63 -7.48 8.65
N VAL A 162 -5.47 -6.35 9.36
CA VAL A 162 -5.56 -6.30 10.83
C VAL A 162 -6.73 -5.50 11.37
N THR A 163 -7.40 -4.65 10.56
CA THR A 163 -8.54 -3.84 11.01
C THR A 163 -9.83 -4.18 10.28
N ASP A 164 -10.95 -4.02 10.97
CA ASP A 164 -12.29 -4.06 10.37
C ASP A 164 -12.56 -2.72 9.67
N ALA A 165 -12.85 -2.77 8.38
CA ALA A 165 -12.99 -1.58 7.53
C ALA A 165 -14.17 -0.68 7.92
N LEU A 166 -15.24 -1.23 8.52
CA LEU A 166 -16.42 -0.47 8.93
C LEU A 166 -16.19 0.26 10.25
N THR A 167 -15.59 -0.41 11.23
CA THR A 167 -15.51 0.07 12.61
C THR A 167 -14.15 0.67 12.98
N GLY A 168 -13.10 0.39 12.20
CA GLY A 168 -11.72 0.78 12.49
C GLY A 168 -11.08 0.06 13.68
N LEU A 169 -11.80 -0.86 14.32
CA LEU A 169 -11.27 -1.74 15.37
C LEU A 169 -10.41 -2.83 14.76
N GLY A 170 -9.66 -3.57 15.60
CA GLY A 170 -9.05 -4.82 15.16
C GLY A 170 -10.09 -5.76 14.57
N ASN A 171 -9.70 -6.59 13.64
CA ASN A 171 -10.54 -7.64 13.10
C ASN A 171 -10.24 -8.99 13.77
N ARG A 172 -10.89 -10.07 13.33
CA ARG A 172 -10.68 -11.42 13.85
C ARG A 172 -9.23 -11.87 13.74
N HIS A 173 -8.51 -11.48 12.69
CA HIS A 173 -7.10 -11.82 12.54
C HIS A 173 -6.23 -11.13 13.61
N THR A 174 -6.54 -9.89 13.96
CA THR A 174 -5.90 -9.19 15.08
C THR A 174 -6.14 -9.93 16.40
N MET A 175 -7.34 -10.44 16.64
CA MET A 175 -7.60 -11.26 17.83
C MET A 175 -6.72 -12.54 17.83
N GLU A 176 -6.70 -13.27 16.72
CA GLU A 176 -5.94 -14.54 16.60
C GLU A 176 -4.43 -14.33 16.75
N SER A 177 -3.90 -13.15 16.40
CA SER A 177 -2.46 -12.85 16.49
C SER A 177 -2.07 -12.14 17.79
N ALA A 178 -2.82 -11.14 18.26
CA ALA A 178 -2.44 -10.30 19.39
C ALA A 178 -2.88 -10.86 20.76
N PHE A 179 -4.04 -11.53 20.85
CA PHE A 179 -4.53 -12.06 22.12
C PHE A 179 -3.61 -13.12 22.72
N PRO A 180 -3.11 -14.13 21.97
CA PRO A 180 -2.18 -15.11 22.53
C PRO A 180 -0.92 -14.47 23.10
N ALA A 181 -0.33 -13.52 22.39
CA ALA A 181 0.89 -12.85 22.82
C ALA A 181 0.69 -12.07 24.13
N GLU A 182 -0.45 -11.40 24.28
CA GLU A 182 -0.74 -10.63 25.50
C GLU A 182 -1.12 -11.57 26.68
N ILE A 183 -1.80 -12.69 26.41
CA ILE A 183 -2.05 -13.73 27.40
C ILE A 183 -0.74 -14.30 27.95
N GLU A 184 0.18 -14.70 27.07
CA GLU A 184 1.50 -15.22 27.49
C GLU A 184 2.27 -14.18 28.31
N ARG A 185 2.19 -12.92 27.94
CA ARG A 185 2.84 -11.83 28.65
C ARG A 185 2.23 -11.64 30.05
N CYS A 186 0.90 -11.62 30.17
CA CYS A 186 0.24 -11.48 31.47
C CYS A 186 0.51 -12.67 32.39
N VAL A 187 0.46 -13.90 31.87
CA VAL A 187 0.78 -15.12 32.63
C VAL A 187 2.22 -15.08 33.13
N ARG A 188 3.19 -14.76 32.29
CA ARG A 188 4.60 -14.66 32.66
C ARG A 188 4.86 -13.62 33.75
N ASP A 189 4.16 -12.48 33.66
CA ASP A 189 4.32 -11.35 34.58
C ASP A 189 3.45 -11.51 35.86
N GLY A 190 2.65 -12.55 35.99
CA GLY A 190 1.74 -12.78 37.12
C GLY A 190 0.62 -11.74 37.22
N ARG A 191 0.17 -11.18 36.07
CA ARG A 191 -0.87 -10.15 36.00
C ARG A 191 -2.21 -10.78 35.63
N SER A 192 -3.29 -10.30 36.23
CA SER A 192 -4.65 -10.65 35.81
C SER A 192 -4.91 -10.27 34.37
N LEU A 193 -5.79 -10.98 33.74
CA LEU A 193 -6.28 -10.66 32.39
C LEU A 193 -7.75 -11.05 32.29
N SER A 194 -8.55 -10.18 31.71
CA SER A 194 -9.97 -10.44 31.48
C SER A 194 -10.35 -10.23 30.02
N LEU A 195 -11.39 -10.91 29.60
CA LEU A 195 -12.01 -10.78 28.28
C LEU A 195 -13.45 -10.34 28.44
N ILE A 196 -13.86 -9.38 27.62
CA ILE A 196 -15.25 -8.96 27.46
C ILE A 196 -15.70 -9.37 26.06
N MET A 197 -16.83 -10.09 25.96
CA MET A 197 -17.54 -10.35 24.71
C MET A 197 -18.83 -9.54 24.71
N LEU A 198 -19.13 -8.84 23.62
CA LEU A 198 -20.34 -8.01 23.47
C LEU A 198 -21.07 -8.40 22.19
N ASP A 199 -22.40 -8.34 22.25
CA ASP A 199 -23.26 -8.55 21.08
C ASP A 199 -24.41 -7.53 21.11
N LEU A 200 -24.73 -6.94 19.98
CA LEU A 200 -25.80 -5.98 19.83
C LEU A 200 -27.16 -6.67 19.88
N ASP A 201 -27.97 -6.30 20.86
CA ASP A 201 -29.29 -6.90 21.03
C ASP A 201 -30.22 -6.61 19.86
N ASN A 202 -30.81 -7.67 19.29
CA ASN A 202 -31.78 -7.60 18.21
C ASN A 202 -31.28 -6.91 16.93
N PHE A 203 -29.98 -6.89 16.68
CA PHE A 203 -29.37 -6.22 15.52
C PHE A 203 -29.94 -6.67 14.17
N LYS A 204 -30.25 -7.96 14.02
CA LYS A 204 -30.92 -8.46 12.82
C LYS A 204 -32.29 -7.79 12.60
N ARG A 205 -33.11 -7.62 13.66
CA ARG A 205 -34.41 -6.95 13.54
C ARG A 205 -34.27 -5.49 13.18
N LEU A 206 -33.22 -4.83 13.69
CA LEU A 206 -32.88 -3.45 13.34
C LEU A 206 -32.58 -3.37 11.83
N ASN A 207 -31.69 -4.24 11.31
CA ASN A 207 -31.37 -4.30 9.88
C ASN A 207 -32.61 -4.58 9.02
N ASP A 208 -33.46 -5.52 9.45
CA ASP A 208 -34.69 -5.86 8.72
C ASP A 208 -35.67 -4.68 8.68
N ALA A 209 -35.69 -3.82 9.70
CA ALA A 209 -36.59 -2.67 9.79
C ALA A 209 -36.02 -1.40 9.13
N THR A 210 -34.71 -1.13 9.21
CA THR A 210 -34.11 0.15 8.82
C THR A 210 -33.13 0.04 7.66
N GLY A 211 -32.82 -1.21 7.20
CA GLY A 211 -31.86 -1.50 6.17
C GLY A 211 -30.40 -1.59 6.67
N HIS A 212 -29.56 -2.25 5.87
CA HIS A 212 -28.15 -2.53 6.22
C HIS A 212 -27.31 -1.25 6.40
N ILE A 213 -27.59 -0.16 5.68
CA ILE A 213 -26.85 1.09 5.79
C ILE A 213 -26.99 1.69 7.21
N ASN A 214 -28.18 1.63 7.78
CA ASN A 214 -28.39 2.08 9.17
C ASN A 214 -27.76 1.11 10.17
N GLY A 215 -27.77 -0.20 9.92
CA GLY A 215 -27.02 -1.16 10.71
C GLY A 215 -25.52 -0.87 10.73
N ASP A 216 -24.93 -0.55 9.60
CA ASP A 216 -23.52 -0.16 9.51
C ASP A 216 -23.21 1.11 10.29
N ARG A 217 -24.09 2.12 10.25
CA ARG A 217 -23.98 3.34 11.09
C ARG A 217 -24.00 3.02 12.57
N VAL A 218 -24.89 2.12 12.99
CA VAL A 218 -24.99 1.65 14.39
C VAL A 218 -23.69 0.96 14.81
N LEU A 219 -23.16 0.03 14.02
CA LEU A 219 -21.90 -0.66 14.30
C LEU A 219 -20.73 0.32 14.45
N ALA A 220 -20.60 1.28 13.53
CA ALA A 220 -19.57 2.31 13.61
C ALA A 220 -19.72 3.21 14.85
N SER A 221 -20.95 3.55 15.23
CA SER A 221 -21.23 4.35 16.41
C SER A 221 -20.89 3.60 17.69
N VAL A 222 -21.28 2.32 17.80
CA VAL A 222 -20.92 1.46 18.93
C VAL A 222 -19.40 1.32 19.04
N ALA A 223 -18.70 1.08 17.94
CA ALA A 223 -17.23 1.05 17.94
C ALA A 223 -16.62 2.36 18.47
N SER A 224 -17.16 3.51 18.07
CA SER A 224 -16.73 4.82 18.56
C SER A 224 -16.99 4.99 20.07
N ILE A 225 -18.09 4.45 20.59
CA ILE A 225 -18.37 4.43 22.03
C ILE A 225 -17.33 3.55 22.74
N LEU A 226 -17.08 2.34 22.24
CA LEU A 226 -16.08 1.42 22.80
C LEU A 226 -14.70 2.09 22.87
N LEU A 227 -14.21 2.70 21.79
CA LEU A 227 -12.94 3.41 21.78
C LEU A 227 -12.79 4.47 22.86
N ARG A 228 -13.89 5.14 23.27
CA ARG A 228 -13.89 6.14 24.34
C ARG A 228 -13.93 5.52 25.74
N GLN A 229 -14.38 4.27 25.87
CA GLN A 229 -14.51 3.60 27.16
C GLN A 229 -13.27 2.80 27.59
N PHE A 230 -12.40 2.48 26.66
CA PHE A 230 -11.23 1.65 26.89
C PHE A 230 -9.92 2.42 26.75
N ARG A 231 -8.84 1.86 27.29
CA ARG A 231 -7.49 2.46 27.26
C ARG A 231 -6.76 2.03 26.00
N PRO A 232 -5.71 2.77 25.59
CA PRO A 232 -4.85 2.36 24.45
C PRO A 232 -4.15 1.00 24.65
N SER A 233 -4.04 0.50 25.88
CA SER A 233 -3.48 -0.82 26.21
C SER A 233 -4.46 -1.97 26.05
N ASP A 234 -5.76 -1.66 25.96
CA ASP A 234 -6.81 -2.66 25.80
C ASP A 234 -6.96 -2.97 24.30
N ILE A 235 -7.15 -4.26 23.97
CA ILE A 235 -7.20 -4.67 22.56
C ILE A 235 -8.67 -4.90 22.18
N LEU A 236 -9.19 -4.01 21.33
CA LEU A 236 -10.57 -4.02 20.88
C LEU A 236 -10.64 -4.61 19.48
N VAL A 237 -11.52 -5.57 19.27
CA VAL A 237 -11.74 -6.20 17.98
C VAL A 237 -13.24 -6.34 17.68
N ARG A 238 -13.58 -6.26 16.40
CA ARG A 238 -14.86 -6.74 15.89
C ARG A 238 -14.69 -8.22 15.56
N PHE A 239 -15.36 -9.08 16.33
CA PHE A 239 -15.21 -10.54 16.21
C PHE A 239 -15.94 -11.09 14.97
N GLY A 240 -17.12 -10.52 14.67
CA GLY A 240 -17.90 -10.84 13.46
C GLY A 240 -19.33 -10.31 13.56
N GLY A 241 -19.93 -9.93 12.45
CA GLY A 241 -21.30 -9.45 12.43
C GLY A 241 -21.54 -8.27 13.39
N ASP A 242 -22.30 -8.55 14.44
CA ASP A 242 -22.69 -7.66 15.53
C ASP A 242 -21.93 -7.91 16.85
N GLU A 243 -20.88 -8.74 16.81
CA GLU A 243 -20.09 -9.15 17.97
C GLU A 243 -18.76 -8.41 18.06
N PHE A 244 -18.40 -8.00 19.28
CA PHE A 244 -17.13 -7.35 19.61
C PHE A 244 -16.45 -8.10 20.78
N ALA A 245 -15.13 -8.10 20.79
CA ALA A 245 -14.33 -8.64 21.88
C ALA A 245 -13.30 -7.61 22.35
N VAL A 246 -13.10 -7.55 23.68
CA VAL A 246 -12.10 -6.65 24.27
C VAL A 246 -11.24 -7.43 25.26
N LEU A 247 -9.95 -7.49 24.99
CA LEU A 247 -8.96 -8.06 25.90
C LEU A 247 -8.44 -6.96 26.83
N LEU A 248 -8.46 -7.22 28.13
CA LEU A 248 -8.13 -6.29 29.20
C LEU A 248 -6.90 -6.77 29.98
N PRO A 249 -5.68 -6.39 29.57
CA PRO A 249 -4.49 -6.72 30.32
C PRO A 249 -4.44 -6.02 31.68
N SER A 250 -3.98 -6.74 32.72
CA SER A 250 -3.87 -6.26 34.09
C SER A 250 -5.21 -5.80 34.72
N VAL A 251 -6.30 -6.45 34.33
CA VAL A 251 -7.67 -6.18 34.85
C VAL A 251 -8.23 -7.50 35.36
N SER A 252 -8.67 -7.53 36.63
CA SER A 252 -9.35 -8.69 37.23
C SER A 252 -10.82 -8.77 36.79
N GLY A 253 -11.45 -9.93 36.95
CA GLY A 253 -12.85 -10.15 36.57
C GLY A 253 -13.81 -9.17 37.26
N GLY A 254 -13.61 -8.88 38.53
CA GLY A 254 -14.41 -7.88 39.24
C GLY A 254 -14.28 -6.47 38.66
N GLN A 255 -13.08 -6.06 38.26
CA GLN A 255 -12.85 -4.77 37.59
C GLN A 255 -13.44 -4.77 36.17
N ALA A 256 -13.31 -5.88 35.45
CA ALA A 256 -13.88 -6.03 34.12
C ALA A 256 -15.42 -5.95 34.13
N MET A 257 -16.08 -6.48 35.16
CA MET A 257 -17.54 -6.31 35.36
C MET A 257 -17.94 -4.85 35.48
N VAL A 258 -17.21 -4.03 36.25
CA VAL A 258 -17.46 -2.61 36.38
C VAL A 258 -17.28 -1.87 35.05
N ILE A 259 -16.24 -2.24 34.30
CA ILE A 259 -15.98 -1.68 32.96
C ILE A 259 -17.12 -2.05 32.01
N ALA A 260 -17.52 -3.33 32.01
CA ALA A 260 -18.58 -3.86 31.15
C ALA A 260 -19.92 -3.15 31.41
N GLU A 261 -20.29 -2.91 32.70
CA GLU A 261 -21.53 -2.20 33.05
C GLU A 261 -21.49 -0.74 32.56
N ARG A 262 -20.36 -0.07 32.71
CA ARG A 262 -20.16 1.29 32.16
C ARG A 262 -20.33 1.33 30.64
N VAL A 263 -19.79 0.32 29.93
CA VAL A 263 -19.96 0.18 28.47
C VAL A 263 -21.43 -0.04 28.12
N ARG A 264 -22.10 -0.96 28.80
CA ARG A 264 -23.52 -1.24 28.59
C ARG A 264 -24.38 0.03 28.74
N GLU A 265 -24.16 0.80 29.82
CA GLU A 265 -24.85 2.05 30.05
C GLU A 265 -24.54 3.10 28.97
N ALA A 266 -23.27 3.22 28.58
CA ALA A 266 -22.87 4.16 27.56
C ALA A 266 -23.50 3.86 26.19
N VAL A 267 -23.64 2.58 25.80
CA VAL A 267 -24.33 2.17 24.58
C VAL A 267 -25.84 2.41 24.71
N ALA A 268 -26.46 1.98 25.80
CA ALA A 268 -27.90 2.08 25.99
C ALA A 268 -28.41 3.54 26.08
N SER A 269 -27.56 4.47 26.54
CA SER A 269 -27.89 5.91 26.65
C SER A 269 -27.56 6.72 25.41
N TYR A 270 -26.89 6.12 24.41
CA TYR A 270 -26.45 6.84 23.22
C TYR A 270 -27.60 6.93 22.21
N ASP A 271 -27.91 8.15 21.78
CA ASP A 271 -28.86 8.40 20.72
C ASP A 271 -28.18 8.19 19.37
N LEU A 272 -28.62 7.18 18.62
CA LEU A 272 -28.13 6.79 17.31
C LEU A 272 -28.95 7.40 16.16
N SER A 273 -29.97 8.21 16.45
CA SER A 273 -30.78 8.88 15.43
C SER A 273 -29.95 9.85 14.60
N GLY A 274 -30.26 9.98 13.33
CA GLY A 274 -29.82 11.08 12.49
C GLY A 274 -30.62 12.35 12.75
N GLU A 275 -30.23 13.47 12.13
CA GLU A 275 -30.90 14.77 12.33
C GLU A 275 -32.40 14.76 11.98
N ASP A 276 -32.88 13.82 11.15
CA ASP A 276 -34.27 13.71 10.68
C ASP A 276 -34.93 12.34 10.97
N ASP A 277 -34.32 11.46 11.76
CA ASP A 277 -34.77 10.08 11.98
C ASP A 277 -35.49 9.90 13.33
N GLU A 278 -36.39 8.91 13.41
CA GLU A 278 -36.95 8.47 14.69
C GLU A 278 -35.86 8.02 15.67
N PRO A 279 -36.03 8.22 17.00
CA PRO A 279 -35.05 7.84 18.01
C PRO A 279 -34.65 6.36 17.88
N LEU A 280 -33.39 6.12 17.55
CA LEU A 280 -32.84 4.77 17.39
C LEU A 280 -31.97 4.45 18.60
N SER A 281 -32.45 3.58 19.49
CA SER A 281 -31.68 3.07 20.62
C SER A 281 -31.32 1.61 20.42
N VAL A 282 -30.10 1.27 20.78
CA VAL A 282 -29.62 -0.12 20.81
C VAL A 282 -29.09 -0.44 22.19
N SER A 283 -29.12 -1.73 22.54
CA SER A 283 -28.51 -2.23 23.76
C SER A 283 -27.53 -3.34 23.42
N VAL A 284 -26.71 -3.70 24.39
CA VAL A 284 -25.72 -4.79 24.26
C VAL A 284 -25.87 -5.77 25.40
N SER A 285 -25.72 -7.05 25.08
CA SER A 285 -25.52 -8.12 26.07
C SER A 285 -24.02 -8.41 26.15
N ILE A 286 -23.50 -8.44 27.38
CA ILE A 286 -22.06 -8.50 27.64
C ILE A 286 -21.74 -9.71 28.52
N GLY A 287 -20.77 -10.49 28.11
CA GLY A 287 -20.15 -11.56 28.90
C GLY A 287 -18.74 -11.18 29.31
N VAL A 288 -18.38 -11.47 30.54
CA VAL A 288 -17.06 -11.23 31.12
C VAL A 288 -16.47 -12.53 31.62
N ALA A 289 -15.19 -12.77 31.29
CA ALA A 289 -14.43 -13.87 31.85
C ALA A 289 -13.03 -13.41 32.27
N GLU A 290 -12.53 -13.91 33.40
CA GLU A 290 -11.14 -13.73 33.84
C GLU A 290 -10.34 -14.98 33.46
N LEU A 291 -9.12 -14.80 33.00
CA LEU A 291 -8.21 -15.90 32.67
C LEU A 291 -7.82 -16.66 33.92
N GLY A 292 -8.18 -17.92 33.99
CA GLY A 292 -7.77 -18.83 35.05
C GLY A 292 -6.39 -19.42 34.81
N GLU A 293 -5.81 -20.03 35.88
CA GLU A 293 -4.52 -20.68 35.80
C GLU A 293 -4.55 -21.86 34.81
N GLY A 294 -3.63 -21.85 33.84
CA GLY A 294 -3.50 -22.90 32.82
C GLY A 294 -4.55 -22.88 31.72
N GLN A 295 -5.44 -21.89 31.67
CA GLN A 295 -6.44 -21.76 30.62
C GLN A 295 -5.82 -21.21 29.33
N SER A 296 -6.36 -21.66 28.19
CA SER A 296 -6.05 -21.17 26.85
C SER A 296 -6.95 -20.00 26.45
N LEU A 297 -6.60 -19.32 25.33
CA LEU A 297 -7.48 -18.34 24.70
C LEU A 297 -8.86 -18.94 24.36
N SER A 298 -8.89 -20.20 23.91
CA SER A 298 -10.16 -20.88 23.58
C SER A 298 -11.05 -21.04 24.79
N ASP A 299 -10.48 -21.41 25.97
CA ASP A 299 -11.24 -21.54 27.20
C ASP A 299 -11.78 -20.21 27.68
N LEU A 300 -10.97 -19.15 27.56
CA LEU A 300 -11.36 -17.79 27.94
C LEU A 300 -12.49 -17.25 27.04
N LEU A 301 -12.38 -17.45 25.73
CA LEU A 301 -13.42 -17.09 24.75
C LEU A 301 -14.73 -17.84 25.06
N HIS A 302 -14.63 -19.14 25.29
CA HIS A 302 -15.82 -19.96 25.61
C HIS A 302 -16.52 -19.50 26.90
N ALA A 303 -15.74 -19.21 27.94
CA ALA A 303 -16.30 -18.72 29.20
C ALA A 303 -17.00 -17.36 29.04
N ALA A 304 -16.39 -16.43 28.27
CA ALA A 304 -17.00 -15.13 28.01
C ALA A 304 -18.27 -15.23 27.14
N ASP A 305 -18.27 -16.12 26.13
CA ASP A 305 -19.44 -16.37 25.28
C ASP A 305 -20.61 -16.98 26.08
N GLU A 306 -20.35 -17.97 26.94
CA GLU A 306 -21.37 -18.51 27.85
C GLU A 306 -21.95 -17.45 28.78
N ALA A 307 -21.08 -16.55 29.29
CA ALA A 307 -21.55 -15.43 30.12
C ALA A 307 -22.42 -14.45 29.29
N MET A 308 -22.02 -14.11 28.08
CA MET A 308 -22.82 -13.28 27.16
C MET A 308 -24.17 -13.93 26.83
N TYR A 309 -24.18 -15.23 26.63
CA TYR A 309 -25.42 -15.97 26.41
C TYR A 309 -26.35 -15.92 27.65
N ARG A 310 -25.82 -15.99 28.88
CA ARG A 310 -26.60 -15.79 30.12
C ARG A 310 -27.22 -14.38 30.16
N ALA A 311 -26.45 -13.34 29.78
CA ALA A 311 -26.94 -11.98 29.68
C ALA A 311 -28.12 -11.86 28.68
N LYS A 312 -28.00 -12.45 27.49
CA LYS A 312 -29.09 -12.50 26.52
C LYS A 312 -30.33 -13.20 27.02
N ARG A 313 -30.22 -14.27 27.81
CA ARG A 313 -31.35 -15.01 28.40
C ARG A 313 -31.98 -14.30 29.58
N SER A 314 -31.29 -13.49 30.33
CA SER A 314 -31.81 -12.75 31.46
C SER A 314 -32.66 -11.51 31.06
N GLY A 315 -32.87 -11.30 29.76
CA GLY A 315 -33.69 -10.18 29.26
C GLY A 315 -32.94 -9.21 28.39
N ARG A 316 -31.69 -9.50 28.03
CA ARG A 316 -30.79 -8.62 27.26
C ARG A 316 -30.41 -7.35 28.01
N ASN A 317 -29.67 -6.44 27.35
CA ASN A 317 -29.20 -5.19 28.01
C ASN A 317 -28.63 -5.44 29.40
N ALA A 318 -27.75 -6.40 29.52
CA ALA A 318 -27.24 -6.92 30.78
C ALA A 318 -25.78 -7.38 30.66
N VAL A 319 -25.11 -7.44 31.81
CA VAL A 319 -23.75 -7.99 31.97
C VAL A 319 -23.83 -9.27 32.79
N SER A 320 -23.06 -10.29 32.40
CA SER A 320 -22.90 -11.54 33.17
C SER A 320 -21.42 -11.97 33.16
N ASN A 321 -21.04 -12.73 34.17
CA ASN A 321 -19.71 -13.39 34.28
C ASN A 321 -19.87 -14.89 34.45
#